data_2e9248d38c57c2ae39dd2dee60d800ee
#
_entry.id   2e9248d38c57c2ae39dd2dee60d800ee
#
_cell.length_a   1.000
_cell.length_b   1.000
_cell.length_c   1.000
_cell.angle_alpha   90.00
_cell.angle_beta   90.00
_cell.angle_gamma   90.00
#
_symmetry.space_group_name_H-M   'P 1'
#
loop_
_entity.id
_entity.type
_entity.pdbx_description
1 polymer ?
#
loop_
_entity_poly.entity_id
_entity_poly.type
_entity_poly.pdbx_seq_one_letter_code
_entity_poly.pdbx_strand_id
1 'polypeptide(L)'
;MAIIKSVKGLTPKYGKDCYFSENAAIVGEVTMGDECNVWFNAVVRGDVAPVTMGNRCNVQDGAVVHVTNRVGPTIMEDDVTIGHNATVHACTLRRGCLIGMGSTVLDNAEVGVGAVVAAGALVLGGTKIGDHEIWGGVPAKFIKMTRPDQAESYAKHYVEYSKWYLEEDRK
;
A
#
# COMPACT_ATOMS: atom_id res chain seq x y z
N MET A 1 19.98 -6.54 0.58
CA MET A 1 18.88 -7.10 1.38
C MET A 1 18.00 -5.98 1.89
N ALA A 2 16.69 -6.19 1.98
CA ALA A 2 15.76 -5.25 2.58
C ALA A 2 16.10 -4.95 4.05
N ILE A 3 15.73 -3.78 4.53
CA ILE A 3 15.89 -3.38 5.94
C ILE A 3 14.67 -3.86 6.71
N ILE A 4 14.77 -4.97 7.42
CA ILE A 4 13.74 -5.46 8.35
C ILE A 4 14.15 -5.08 9.76
N LYS A 5 13.41 -4.14 10.39
CA LYS A 5 13.84 -3.57 11.68
C LYS A 5 12.77 -3.66 12.76
N SER A 6 13.12 -4.25 13.89
CA SER A 6 12.27 -4.24 15.08
C SER A 6 12.31 -2.87 15.78
N VAL A 7 11.16 -2.43 16.28
CA VAL A 7 11.02 -1.23 17.12
C VAL A 7 10.16 -1.58 18.33
N LYS A 8 10.58 -1.20 19.54
CA LYS A 8 9.88 -1.52 20.81
C LYS A 8 9.56 -3.00 21.00
N GLY A 9 10.44 -3.88 20.52
CA GLY A 9 10.25 -5.33 20.58
C GLY A 9 9.27 -5.90 19.54
N LEU A 10 8.68 -5.07 18.69
CA LEU A 10 7.78 -5.48 17.60
C LEU A 10 8.59 -5.65 16.33
N THR A 11 8.52 -6.85 15.74
CA THR A 11 9.23 -7.23 14.51
C THR A 11 8.24 -7.45 13.40
N PRO A 12 8.50 -6.95 12.18
CA PRO A 12 7.65 -7.23 11.04
C PRO A 12 7.42 -8.72 10.81
N LYS A 13 6.17 -9.09 10.49
CA LYS A 13 5.73 -10.44 10.15
C LYS A 13 5.15 -10.44 8.75
N TYR A 14 5.45 -11.47 7.96
CA TYR A 14 4.94 -11.59 6.60
C TYR A 14 4.72 -13.06 6.22
N GLY A 15 3.82 -13.25 5.27
CA GLY A 15 3.43 -14.56 4.76
C GLY A 15 4.45 -15.14 3.78
N LYS A 16 4.01 -16.10 2.98
CA LYS A 16 4.83 -16.81 2.00
C LYS A 16 4.99 -15.99 0.72
N ASP A 17 6.06 -16.26 -0.01
CA ASP A 17 6.34 -15.74 -1.34
C ASP A 17 6.31 -14.20 -1.42
N CYS A 18 6.60 -13.53 -0.31
CA CYS A 18 6.77 -12.08 -0.27
C CYS A 18 8.13 -11.69 -0.89
N TYR A 19 8.14 -10.58 -1.64
CA TYR A 19 9.36 -10.00 -2.21
C TYR A 19 9.66 -8.64 -1.57
N PHE A 20 10.90 -8.42 -1.18
CA PHE A 20 11.37 -7.13 -0.66
C PHE A 20 12.68 -6.77 -1.37
N SER A 21 12.69 -5.66 -2.12
CA SER A 21 13.90 -5.18 -2.78
C SER A 21 15.00 -4.81 -1.78
N GLU A 22 16.26 -4.75 -2.22
CA GLU A 22 17.46 -4.65 -1.34
C GLU A 22 17.45 -3.43 -0.42
N ASN A 23 16.80 -2.36 -0.80
CA ASN A 23 16.74 -1.12 -0.03
C ASN A 23 15.32 -0.72 0.41
N ALA A 24 14.36 -1.65 0.31
CA ALA A 24 13.06 -1.48 0.97
C ALA A 24 13.23 -1.51 2.49
N ALA A 25 12.43 -0.71 3.21
CA ALA A 25 12.46 -0.67 4.67
C ALA A 25 11.11 -1.08 5.26
N ILE A 26 11.09 -2.16 6.05
CA ILE A 26 9.91 -2.64 6.76
C ILE A 26 10.23 -2.58 8.27
N VAL A 27 9.50 -1.76 9.03
CA VAL A 27 9.90 -1.33 10.37
C VAL A 27 8.76 -1.44 11.37
N GLY A 28 8.99 -2.06 12.52
CA GLY A 28 8.09 -2.08 13.66
C GLY A 28 6.93 -3.07 13.53
N GLU A 29 5.74 -2.67 13.98
CA GLU A 29 4.53 -3.49 13.99
C GLU A 29 3.88 -3.52 12.60
N VAL A 30 4.44 -4.34 11.72
CA VAL A 30 3.94 -4.57 10.36
C VAL A 30 3.55 -6.03 10.22
N THR A 31 2.35 -6.29 9.73
CA THR A 31 1.89 -7.63 9.39
C THR A 31 1.43 -7.65 7.93
N MET A 32 1.95 -8.58 7.14
CA MET A 32 1.61 -8.77 5.73
C MET A 32 1.15 -10.19 5.47
N GLY A 33 0.17 -10.36 4.60
CA GLY A 33 -0.26 -11.65 4.08
C GLY A 33 0.74 -12.24 3.08
N ASP A 34 0.27 -13.21 2.30
CA ASP A 34 1.06 -13.90 1.28
C ASP A 34 1.25 -13.04 0.01
N GLU A 35 2.31 -13.30 -0.75
CA GLU A 35 2.63 -12.72 -2.06
C GLU A 35 2.69 -11.17 -2.06
N CYS A 36 2.89 -10.54 -0.89
CA CYS A 36 3.11 -9.10 -0.81
C CYS A 36 4.48 -8.72 -1.37
N ASN A 37 4.58 -7.52 -1.98
CA ASN A 37 5.85 -7.07 -2.49
C ASN A 37 6.09 -5.58 -2.21
N VAL A 38 7.33 -5.27 -1.75
CA VAL A 38 7.77 -3.92 -1.39
C VAL A 38 9.02 -3.58 -2.21
N TRP A 39 8.91 -2.55 -3.03
CA TRP A 39 9.86 -2.24 -4.08
C TRP A 39 10.94 -1.25 -3.63
N PHE A 40 11.79 -0.83 -4.56
CA PHE A 40 13.00 -0.07 -4.26
C PHE A 40 12.70 1.28 -3.57
N ASN A 41 13.42 1.58 -2.49
CA ASN A 41 13.26 2.79 -1.66
C ASN A 41 11.87 2.94 -1.01
N ALA A 42 10.99 1.94 -1.08
CA ALA A 42 9.70 2.01 -0.40
C ALA A 42 9.86 1.79 1.10
N VAL A 43 9.01 2.44 1.90
CA VAL A 43 9.02 2.35 3.36
C VAL A 43 7.65 1.94 3.87
N VAL A 44 7.61 0.86 4.66
CA VAL A 44 6.43 0.44 5.42
C VAL A 44 6.78 0.48 6.90
N ARG A 45 6.23 1.46 7.65
CA ARG A 45 6.66 1.72 9.02
C ARG A 45 5.50 1.80 10.01
N GLY A 46 5.43 0.80 10.90
CA GLY A 46 4.47 0.71 12.00
C GLY A 46 5.17 0.87 13.37
N ASP A 47 5.71 2.05 13.69
CA ASP A 47 6.48 2.30 14.92
C ASP A 47 5.66 2.94 16.04
N VAL A 48 4.51 3.55 15.72
CA VAL A 48 3.62 4.22 16.68
C VAL A 48 2.18 3.72 16.64
N ALA A 49 1.83 2.92 15.63
CA ALA A 49 0.59 2.15 15.48
C ALA A 49 0.84 1.04 14.46
N PRO A 50 -0.01 0.00 14.36
CA PRO A 50 0.21 -1.10 13.43
C PRO A 50 -0.05 -0.72 11.95
N VAL A 51 0.69 -1.37 11.05
CA VAL A 51 0.36 -1.48 9.62
C VAL A 51 -0.04 -2.93 9.34
N THR A 52 -1.24 -3.12 8.80
CA THR A 52 -1.73 -4.43 8.39
C THR A 52 -1.98 -4.44 6.89
N MET A 53 -1.42 -5.43 6.20
CA MET A 53 -1.61 -5.65 4.77
C MET A 53 -2.15 -7.06 4.55
N GLY A 54 -3.19 -7.19 3.76
CA GLY A 54 -3.73 -8.45 3.29
C GLY A 54 -2.78 -9.16 2.32
N ASN A 55 -3.30 -10.07 1.52
CA ASN A 55 -2.51 -10.81 0.53
C ASN A 55 -2.33 -9.99 -0.76
N ARG A 56 -1.25 -10.26 -1.50
CA ARG A 56 -0.96 -9.70 -2.83
C ARG A 56 -0.96 -8.17 -2.90
N CYS A 57 -0.69 -7.52 -1.77
CA CYS A 57 -0.50 -6.07 -1.75
C CYS A 57 0.87 -5.70 -2.30
N ASN A 58 0.94 -4.57 -3.03
CA ASN A 58 2.22 -4.06 -3.49
C ASN A 58 2.43 -2.59 -3.07
N VAL A 59 3.66 -2.29 -2.66
CA VAL A 59 4.12 -0.94 -2.31
C VAL A 59 5.28 -0.61 -3.24
N GLN A 60 5.00 0.23 -4.24
CA GLN A 60 5.93 0.50 -5.34
C GLN A 60 7.04 1.46 -4.95
N ASP A 61 8.01 1.62 -5.84
CA ASP A 61 9.26 2.35 -5.60
C ASP A 61 9.01 3.74 -4.99
N GLY A 62 9.75 4.05 -3.93
CA GLY A 62 9.69 5.32 -3.23
C GLY A 62 8.39 5.60 -2.46
N ALA A 63 7.41 4.70 -2.47
CA ALA A 63 6.17 4.91 -1.73
C ALA A 63 6.37 4.78 -0.22
N VAL A 64 5.56 5.51 0.56
CA VAL A 64 5.62 5.50 2.02
C VAL A 64 4.26 5.09 2.59
N VAL A 65 4.25 4.05 3.41
CA VAL A 65 3.11 3.62 4.22
C VAL A 65 3.45 3.84 5.68
N HIS A 66 2.70 4.71 6.35
CA HIS A 66 2.94 5.05 7.74
C HIS A 66 1.63 5.21 8.54
N VAL A 67 1.74 5.59 9.79
CA VAL A 67 0.66 5.61 10.77
C VAL A 67 0.78 6.83 11.68
N THR A 68 -0.32 7.22 12.32
CA THR A 68 -0.33 8.32 13.29
C THR A 68 -0.53 7.79 14.71
N ASN A 69 0.33 8.24 15.63
CA ASN A 69 0.23 7.91 17.04
C ASN A 69 -1.14 8.34 17.61
N ARG A 70 -1.85 7.41 18.27
CA ARG A 70 -3.17 7.60 18.88
C ARG A 70 -4.32 7.96 17.92
N VAL A 71 -4.07 8.06 16.61
CA VAL A 71 -5.11 8.31 15.61
C VAL A 71 -5.58 7.00 14.97
N GLY A 72 -4.65 6.17 14.53
CA GLY A 72 -5.03 4.86 14.03
C GLY A 72 -3.96 4.16 13.19
N PRO A 73 -4.24 2.89 12.88
CA PRO A 73 -3.43 2.05 12.00
C PRO A 73 -3.58 2.47 10.54
N THR A 74 -2.69 1.93 9.71
CA THR A 74 -2.95 1.79 8.28
C THR A 74 -3.40 0.36 8.01
N ILE A 75 -4.56 0.21 7.39
CA ILE A 75 -5.15 -1.09 7.04
C ILE A 75 -5.27 -1.18 5.53
N MET A 76 -4.66 -2.19 4.95
CA MET A 76 -4.77 -2.55 3.54
C MET A 76 -5.39 -3.94 3.45
N GLU A 77 -6.53 -4.07 2.82
CA GLU A 77 -7.12 -5.37 2.52
C GLU A 77 -6.36 -6.06 1.37
N ASP A 78 -6.85 -7.21 0.88
CA ASP A 78 -6.18 -7.94 -0.21
C ASP A 78 -6.11 -7.15 -1.52
N ASP A 79 -5.10 -7.43 -2.35
CA ASP A 79 -4.96 -6.93 -3.71
C ASP A 79 -4.81 -5.39 -3.84
N VAL A 80 -4.39 -4.71 -2.76
CA VAL A 80 -4.18 -3.26 -2.77
C VAL A 80 -2.88 -2.89 -3.47
N THR A 81 -2.94 -1.91 -4.37
CA THR A 81 -1.78 -1.36 -5.08
C THR A 81 -1.46 0.05 -4.63
N ILE A 82 -0.23 0.29 -4.14
CA ILE A 82 0.31 1.61 -3.82
C ILE A 82 1.33 1.99 -4.91
N GLY A 83 0.97 2.97 -5.74
CA GLY A 83 1.80 3.44 -6.85
C GLY A 83 3.08 4.15 -6.42
N HIS A 84 4.03 4.25 -7.35
CA HIS A 84 5.34 4.88 -7.11
C HIS A 84 5.24 6.25 -6.45
N ASN A 85 6.07 6.51 -5.44
CA ASN A 85 6.13 7.76 -4.68
C ASN A 85 4.81 8.20 -4.01
N ALA A 86 3.82 7.31 -3.87
CA ALA A 86 2.61 7.63 -3.13
C ALA A 86 2.84 7.63 -1.62
N THR A 87 2.09 8.44 -0.89
CA THR A 87 2.09 8.47 0.57
C THR A 87 0.74 8.01 1.10
N VAL A 88 0.75 6.99 1.94
CA VAL A 88 -0.43 6.42 2.59
C VAL A 88 -0.23 6.52 4.11
N HIS A 89 -1.17 7.19 4.79
CA HIS A 89 -0.98 7.54 6.18
C HIS A 89 -2.25 7.32 7.01
N ALA A 90 -2.20 6.44 8.01
CA ALA A 90 -3.25 6.16 9.00
C ALA A 90 -4.67 6.04 8.41
N CYS A 91 -4.85 5.27 7.34
CA CYS A 91 -6.10 5.16 6.59
C CYS A 91 -6.48 3.71 6.31
N THR A 92 -7.67 3.49 5.77
CA THR A 92 -8.18 2.18 5.38
C THR A 92 -8.29 2.08 3.86
N LEU A 93 -7.64 1.09 3.28
CA LEU A 93 -7.66 0.78 1.86
C LEU A 93 -8.35 -0.56 1.65
N ARG A 94 -9.51 -0.54 1.03
CA ARG A 94 -10.32 -1.72 0.78
C ARG A 94 -9.79 -2.53 -0.38
N ARG A 95 -10.22 -3.78 -0.45
CA ARG A 95 -9.74 -4.78 -1.42
C ARG A 95 -9.68 -4.22 -2.86
N GLY A 96 -8.55 -4.48 -3.51
CA GLY A 96 -8.33 -4.19 -4.92
C GLY A 96 -8.31 -2.71 -5.27
N CYS A 97 -8.24 -1.79 -4.30
CA CYS A 97 -8.12 -0.37 -4.64
C CYS A 97 -6.70 -0.02 -5.14
N LEU A 98 -6.64 1.04 -5.94
CA LEU A 98 -5.40 1.57 -6.50
C LEU A 98 -5.13 2.99 -5.99
N ILE A 99 -4.01 3.18 -5.35
CA ILE A 99 -3.47 4.49 -4.96
C ILE A 99 -2.46 4.91 -6.03
N GLY A 100 -2.81 5.92 -6.83
CA GLY A 100 -2.03 6.35 -7.99
C GLY A 100 -0.68 6.95 -7.62
N MET A 101 0.25 6.94 -8.57
CA MET A 101 1.62 7.46 -8.41
C MET A 101 1.64 8.88 -7.87
N GLY A 102 2.49 9.15 -6.87
CA GLY A 102 2.68 10.48 -6.29
C GLY A 102 1.46 11.05 -5.56
N SER A 103 0.39 10.26 -5.33
CA SER A 103 -0.76 10.72 -4.56
C SER A 103 -0.52 10.64 -3.05
N THR A 104 -1.35 11.35 -2.30
CA THR A 104 -1.30 11.35 -0.83
C THR A 104 -2.68 11.03 -0.28
N VAL A 105 -2.76 10.04 0.61
CA VAL A 105 -3.97 9.64 1.34
C VAL A 105 -3.74 9.87 2.83
N LEU A 106 -4.53 10.75 3.44
CA LEU A 106 -4.35 11.20 4.81
C LEU A 106 -5.21 10.43 5.83
N ASP A 107 -4.96 10.72 7.10
CA ASP A 107 -5.50 10.04 8.28
C ASP A 107 -7.03 9.86 8.23
N ASN A 108 -7.49 8.68 8.66
CA ASN A 108 -8.91 8.32 8.72
C ASN A 108 -9.66 8.35 7.38
N ALA A 109 -8.95 8.54 6.25
CA ALA A 109 -9.56 8.36 4.94
C ALA A 109 -9.87 6.87 4.71
N GLU A 110 -10.89 6.61 3.91
CA GLU A 110 -11.25 5.27 3.48
C GLU A 110 -11.40 5.25 1.96
N VAL A 111 -10.69 4.32 1.31
CA VAL A 111 -10.77 4.11 -0.14
C VAL A 111 -11.49 2.79 -0.38
N GLY A 112 -12.64 2.85 -1.03
CA GLY A 112 -13.55 1.74 -1.24
C GLY A 112 -12.99 0.61 -2.12
N VAL A 113 -13.73 -0.50 -2.20
CA VAL A 113 -13.36 -1.68 -2.99
C VAL A 113 -13.21 -1.32 -4.46
N GLY A 114 -12.08 -1.69 -5.08
CA GLY A 114 -11.80 -1.42 -6.49
C GLY A 114 -11.77 0.07 -6.88
N ALA A 115 -11.75 0.98 -5.91
CA ALA A 115 -11.66 2.41 -6.16
C ALA A 115 -10.24 2.82 -6.61
N VAL A 116 -10.16 3.96 -7.28
CA VAL A 116 -8.89 4.50 -7.79
C VAL A 116 -8.69 5.93 -7.29
N VAL A 117 -7.59 6.16 -6.60
CA VAL A 117 -7.05 7.49 -6.36
C VAL A 117 -6.12 7.82 -7.53
N ALA A 118 -6.43 8.85 -8.31
CA ALA A 118 -5.64 9.23 -9.47
C ALA A 118 -4.24 9.70 -9.09
N ALA A 119 -3.28 9.60 -10.02
CA ALA A 119 -1.92 10.07 -9.80
C ALA A 119 -1.88 11.55 -9.35
N GLY A 120 -1.02 11.87 -8.39
CA GLY A 120 -0.85 13.21 -7.85
C GLY A 120 -2.03 13.77 -7.04
N ALA A 121 -3.05 12.97 -6.73
CA ALA A 121 -4.21 13.42 -5.98
C ALA A 121 -3.91 13.58 -4.48
N LEU A 122 -4.61 14.51 -3.82
CA LEU A 122 -4.58 14.68 -2.36
C LEU A 122 -5.94 14.31 -1.76
N VAL A 123 -6.01 13.15 -1.14
CA VAL A 123 -7.18 12.69 -0.37
C VAL A 123 -7.05 13.20 1.07
N LEU A 124 -7.90 14.14 1.43
CA LEU A 124 -7.90 14.76 2.77
C LEU A 124 -8.33 13.77 3.84
N GLY A 125 -7.91 14.05 5.08
CA GLY A 125 -8.27 13.23 6.24
C GLY A 125 -9.79 13.06 6.39
N GLY A 126 -10.21 11.85 6.76
CA GLY A 126 -11.62 11.50 6.94
C GLY A 126 -12.46 11.38 5.66
N THR A 127 -11.86 11.58 4.47
CA THR A 127 -12.59 11.40 3.19
C THR A 127 -13.01 9.95 3.01
N LYS A 128 -14.26 9.74 2.56
CA LYS A 128 -14.80 8.43 2.19
C LYS A 128 -14.96 8.35 0.68
N ILE A 129 -14.15 7.54 0.03
CA ILE A 129 -14.27 7.21 -1.39
C ILE A 129 -15.08 5.93 -1.50
N GLY A 130 -16.16 5.96 -2.26
CA GLY A 130 -17.03 4.80 -2.47
C GLY A 130 -16.39 3.72 -3.33
N ASP A 131 -17.03 2.53 -3.32
CA ASP A 131 -16.57 1.41 -4.13
C ASP A 131 -16.59 1.74 -5.61
N HIS A 132 -15.54 1.33 -6.33
CA HIS A 132 -15.38 1.54 -7.77
C HIS A 132 -15.42 3.00 -8.23
N GLU A 133 -15.15 3.95 -7.35
CA GLU A 133 -15.04 5.36 -7.71
C GLU A 133 -13.59 5.74 -8.12
N ILE A 134 -13.46 6.66 -9.06
CA ILE A 134 -12.20 7.34 -9.38
C ILE A 134 -12.25 8.75 -8.80
N TRP A 135 -11.29 9.07 -7.95
CA TRP A 135 -11.11 10.40 -7.37
C TRP A 135 -9.75 10.98 -7.76
N GLY A 136 -9.71 12.30 -8.02
CA GLY A 136 -8.46 12.98 -8.41
C GLY A 136 -8.48 14.46 -8.12
N GLY A 137 -7.31 15.10 -8.25
CA GLY A 137 -7.11 16.52 -7.98
C GLY A 137 -6.60 16.84 -6.58
N VAL A 138 -6.43 18.13 -6.28
CA VAL A 138 -5.90 18.66 -5.01
C VAL A 138 -6.83 19.79 -4.54
N PRO A 139 -7.74 19.54 -3.57
CA PRO A 139 -8.06 18.26 -2.96
C PRO A 139 -8.79 17.32 -3.93
N ALA A 140 -8.69 16.01 -3.70
CA ALA A 140 -9.33 14.99 -4.52
C ALA A 140 -10.86 15.11 -4.50
N LYS A 141 -11.47 14.93 -5.67
CA LYS A 141 -12.92 14.92 -5.88
C LYS A 141 -13.30 13.75 -6.78
N PHE A 142 -14.54 13.32 -6.66
CA PHE A 142 -15.10 12.30 -7.55
C PHE A 142 -15.01 12.74 -9.02
N ILE A 143 -14.55 11.83 -9.88
CA ILE A 143 -14.44 12.05 -11.34
C ILE A 143 -15.47 11.19 -12.08
N LYS A 144 -15.44 9.88 -11.83
CA LYS A 144 -16.32 8.89 -12.49
C LYS A 144 -16.20 7.52 -11.81
N MET A 145 -16.98 6.56 -12.25
CA MET A 145 -16.83 5.15 -11.86
C MET A 145 -15.68 4.47 -12.62
N THR A 146 -15.03 3.47 -11.99
CA THR A 146 -14.06 2.59 -12.65
C THR A 146 -14.78 1.63 -13.59
N ARG A 147 -14.02 1.03 -14.51
CA ARG A 147 -14.45 -0.21 -15.18
C ARG A 147 -14.24 -1.39 -14.21
N PRO A 148 -15.08 -2.44 -14.30
CA PRO A 148 -14.86 -3.66 -13.54
C PRO A 148 -13.42 -4.16 -13.68
N ASP A 149 -12.83 -4.66 -12.60
CA ASP A 149 -11.49 -5.27 -12.53
C ASP A 149 -10.31 -4.35 -12.89
N GLN A 150 -10.55 -3.07 -13.17
CA GLN A 150 -9.50 -2.15 -13.61
C GLN A 150 -8.37 -2.02 -12.58
N ALA A 151 -8.70 -1.89 -11.32
CA ALA A 151 -7.70 -1.69 -10.27
C ALA A 151 -7.04 -3.02 -9.82
N GLU A 152 -7.80 -4.10 -9.75
CA GLU A 152 -7.29 -5.43 -9.33
C GLU A 152 -6.23 -6.01 -10.29
N SER A 153 -6.27 -5.65 -11.56
CA SER A 153 -5.27 -6.14 -12.53
C SER A 153 -3.84 -5.74 -12.18
N TYR A 154 -3.65 -4.59 -11.52
CA TYR A 154 -2.32 -4.12 -11.13
C TYR A 154 -1.69 -5.02 -10.05
N ALA A 155 -2.45 -5.43 -9.05
CA ALA A 155 -1.94 -6.33 -8.01
C ALA A 155 -1.43 -7.65 -8.60
N LYS A 156 -2.19 -8.24 -9.53
CA LYS A 156 -1.80 -9.48 -10.23
C LYS A 156 -0.48 -9.33 -11.00
N HIS A 157 -0.30 -8.21 -11.73
CA HIS A 157 0.95 -7.96 -12.46
C HIS A 157 2.14 -7.84 -11.50
N TYR A 158 1.98 -7.17 -10.36
CA TYR A 158 3.07 -7.01 -9.40
C TYR A 158 3.44 -8.32 -8.68
N VAL A 159 2.50 -9.23 -8.47
CA VAL A 159 2.81 -10.60 -8.04
C VAL A 159 3.63 -11.34 -9.11
N GLU A 160 3.30 -11.17 -10.39
CA GLU A 160 4.07 -11.77 -11.49
C GLU A 160 5.47 -11.17 -11.59
N TYR A 161 5.60 -9.84 -11.52
CA TYR A 161 6.90 -9.16 -11.57
C TYR A 161 7.80 -9.57 -10.41
N SER A 162 7.26 -9.67 -9.19
CA SER A 162 8.05 -10.06 -8.03
C SER A 162 8.67 -11.46 -8.16
N LYS A 163 8.03 -12.38 -8.89
CA LYS A 163 8.56 -13.72 -9.15
C LYS A 163 9.85 -13.68 -9.97
N TRP A 164 9.97 -12.75 -10.92
CA TRP A 164 11.21 -12.61 -11.72
C TRP A 164 12.40 -12.28 -10.82
N TYR A 165 12.24 -11.41 -9.86
CA TYR A 165 13.28 -11.03 -8.90
C TYR A 165 13.58 -12.15 -7.93
N LEU A 166 12.56 -12.83 -7.39
CA LEU A 166 12.75 -13.99 -6.52
C LEU A 166 13.48 -15.15 -7.22
N GLU A 167 13.30 -15.31 -8.53
CA GLU A 167 14.03 -16.30 -9.34
C GLU A 167 15.50 -15.92 -9.53
N GLU A 168 15.82 -14.64 -9.74
CA GLU A 168 17.21 -14.16 -9.84
C GLU A 168 17.94 -14.28 -8.50
N ASP A 169 17.28 -13.94 -7.36
CA ASP A 169 17.88 -14.04 -6.03
C ASP A 169 18.20 -15.49 -5.58
N ARG A 170 17.62 -16.48 -6.26
CA ARG A 170 17.88 -17.91 -5.99
C ARG A 170 19.07 -18.47 -6.76
N LYS A 171 19.62 -17.74 -7.73
CA LYS A 171 20.80 -18.14 -8.53
C LYS A 171 22.10 -17.81 -7.81
#